data_895afb496fa6c5c4b45ba9a2da0a0e5c
#
_entry.id   895afb496fa6c5c4b45ba9a2da0a0e5c
#
_cell.length_a   1.000
_cell.length_b   1.000
_cell.length_c   1.000
_cell.angle_alpha   90.00
_cell.angle_beta   90.00
_cell.angle_gamma   90.00
#
_symmetry.space_group_name_H-M   'P 1'
#
loop_
_entity.id
_entity.type
_entity.pdbx_description
1 polymer ?
#
loop_
_entity_poly.entity_id
_entity_poly.type
_entity_poly.pdbx_seq_one_letter_code
_entity_poly.pdbx_strand_id
1 'polypeptide(L)'
;MLKVTNPFDHKPIGEVALVDWAKIDTYLNEAQRLYRTQSQWLSIPERVKILKKTAQIMTERAASLAHLIADEGGKPLIDARVEVARAIDGVELCIKELSHLSGREIPMGLTAAGAGKLAFTFREPIGPVVAVSAFNHPLNLIVHQVAPAVATGCPVLVKPADDTPLSCEAFVKILYEAGLPENWCRSVPCDLATAEKLVTD
;
A
#
# COMPACT_ATOMS: atom_id res chain seq x y z
N MET A 1 -2.11 11.74 19.63
CA MET A 1 -0.76 11.85 19.05
C MET A 1 0.08 10.69 19.54
N LEU A 2 0.72 9.95 18.64
CA LEU A 2 1.70 8.91 18.92
C LEU A 2 3.10 9.53 18.78
N LYS A 3 3.85 9.56 19.87
CA LYS A 3 5.23 10.06 19.86
C LYS A 3 6.17 8.94 19.45
N VAL A 4 7.06 9.23 18.50
CA VAL A 4 8.07 8.29 18.02
C VAL A 4 9.44 8.72 18.55
N THR A 5 10.14 7.81 19.20
CA THR A 5 11.46 8.07 19.78
C THR A 5 12.48 7.08 19.24
N ASN A 6 13.71 7.53 19.10
CA ASN A 6 14.82 6.64 18.76
C ASN A 6 15.02 5.63 19.90
N PRO A 7 15.01 4.32 19.65
CA PRO A 7 15.10 3.31 20.69
C PRO A 7 16.47 3.25 21.41
N PHE A 8 17.52 3.83 20.83
CA PHE A 8 18.86 3.84 21.43
C PHE A 8 19.03 4.97 22.47
N ASP A 9 18.67 6.19 22.14
CA ASP A 9 18.90 7.36 23.00
C ASP A 9 17.62 8.03 23.50
N HIS A 10 16.47 7.47 23.14
CA HIS A 10 15.12 7.93 23.51
C HIS A 10 14.78 9.37 23.11
N LYS A 11 15.55 9.94 22.19
CA LYS A 11 15.22 11.27 21.65
C LYS A 11 13.99 11.21 20.76
N PRO A 12 13.12 12.22 20.83
CA PRO A 12 11.99 12.31 19.93
C PRO A 12 12.48 12.55 18.50
N ILE A 13 11.96 11.76 17.55
CA ILE A 13 12.25 11.85 16.11
C ILE A 13 11.03 12.29 15.30
N GLY A 14 9.86 12.18 15.87
CA GLY A 14 8.63 12.63 15.22
C GLY A 14 7.40 12.28 16.03
N GLU A 15 6.25 12.62 15.45
CA GLU A 15 4.95 12.26 15.99
C GLU A 15 3.94 12.07 14.86
N VAL A 16 2.96 11.19 15.06
CA VAL A 16 1.85 10.97 14.13
C VAL A 16 0.52 11.16 14.84
N ALA A 17 -0.46 11.68 14.12
CA ALA A 17 -1.81 11.81 14.64
C ALA A 17 -2.50 10.45 14.65
N LEU A 18 -3.07 10.05 15.78
CA LEU A 18 -3.93 8.87 15.83
C LEU A 18 -5.27 9.20 15.17
N VAL A 19 -5.76 8.25 14.39
CA VAL A 19 -7.04 8.31 13.70
C VAL A 19 -8.06 7.53 14.52
N ASP A 20 -9.18 8.14 14.85
CA ASP A 20 -10.28 7.48 15.55
C ASP A 20 -11.13 6.61 14.61
N TRP A 21 -11.98 5.76 15.20
CA TRP A 21 -12.84 4.88 14.44
C TRP A 21 -13.81 5.64 13.52
N ALA A 22 -14.39 6.75 13.95
CA ALA A 22 -15.36 7.50 13.14
C ALA A 22 -14.72 7.99 11.82
N LYS A 23 -13.45 8.39 11.89
CA LYS A 23 -12.68 8.80 10.71
C LYS A 23 -12.29 7.61 9.84
N ILE A 24 -11.89 6.49 10.46
CA ILE A 24 -11.56 5.24 9.73
C ILE A 24 -12.80 4.72 9.01
N ASP A 25 -13.96 4.68 9.66
CA ASP A 25 -15.21 4.28 9.04
C ASP A 25 -15.56 5.16 7.82
N THR A 26 -15.34 6.48 7.94
CA THR A 26 -15.48 7.40 6.81
C THR A 26 -14.56 7.01 5.65
N TYR A 27 -13.29 6.67 5.92
CA TYR A 27 -12.33 6.26 4.90
C TYR A 27 -12.68 4.90 4.28
N LEU A 28 -13.16 3.94 5.06
CA LEU A 28 -13.64 2.64 4.57
C LEU A 28 -14.83 2.82 3.61
N ASN A 29 -15.79 3.64 3.99
CA ASN A 29 -16.95 3.97 3.15
C ASN A 29 -16.54 4.69 1.85
N GLU A 30 -15.55 5.59 1.91
CA GLU A 30 -14.99 6.25 0.74
C GLU A 30 -14.29 5.24 -0.18
N ALA A 31 -13.44 4.36 0.37
CA ALA A 31 -12.76 3.31 -0.37
C ALA A 31 -13.77 2.34 -1.04
N GLN A 32 -14.81 1.96 -0.32
CA GLN A 32 -15.89 1.11 -0.86
C GLN A 32 -16.65 1.80 -1.99
N ARG A 33 -16.90 3.10 -1.87
CA ARG A 33 -17.53 3.89 -2.94
C ARG A 33 -16.64 3.96 -4.17
N LEU A 34 -15.33 4.22 -4.01
CA LEU A 34 -14.36 4.21 -5.10
C LEU A 34 -14.36 2.87 -5.84
N TYR A 35 -14.34 1.77 -5.10
CA TYR A 35 -14.39 0.43 -5.69
C TYR A 35 -15.69 0.21 -6.49
N ARG A 36 -16.84 0.60 -5.94
CA ARG A 36 -18.14 0.41 -6.62
C ARG A 36 -18.34 1.33 -7.82
N THR A 37 -17.63 2.45 -7.89
CA THR A 37 -17.79 3.44 -8.98
C THR A 37 -16.69 3.23 -10.03
N GLN A 38 -16.87 2.23 -10.88
CA GLN A 38 -15.86 1.82 -11.89
C GLN A 38 -15.37 2.97 -12.79
N SER A 39 -16.22 3.98 -13.04
CA SER A 39 -15.83 5.18 -13.80
C SER A 39 -14.77 6.04 -13.11
N GLN A 40 -14.51 5.81 -11.83
CA GLN A 40 -13.47 6.48 -11.04
C GLN A 40 -12.21 5.64 -10.86
N TRP A 41 -12.16 4.45 -11.43
CA TRP A 41 -10.97 3.59 -11.34
C TRP A 41 -9.80 4.22 -12.08
N LEU A 42 -8.64 4.17 -11.45
CA LEU A 42 -7.39 4.50 -12.12
C LEU A 42 -7.09 3.43 -13.17
N SER A 43 -6.90 3.86 -14.40
CA SER A 43 -6.51 2.96 -15.49
C SER A 43 -5.15 2.30 -15.23
N ILE A 44 -4.87 1.17 -15.87
CA ILE A 44 -3.56 0.51 -15.76
C ILE A 44 -2.40 1.46 -16.11
N PRO A 45 -2.46 2.26 -17.21
CA PRO A 45 -1.38 3.20 -17.52
C PRO A 45 -1.17 4.27 -16.43
N GLU A 46 -2.24 4.79 -15.82
CA GLU A 46 -2.14 5.75 -14.72
C GLU A 46 -1.45 5.13 -13.50
N ARG A 47 -1.86 3.92 -13.10
CA ARG A 47 -1.24 3.19 -11.98
C ARG A 47 0.24 2.90 -12.23
N VAL A 48 0.57 2.47 -13.45
CA VAL A 48 1.97 2.26 -13.87
C VAL A 48 2.78 3.56 -13.79
N LYS A 49 2.22 4.68 -14.26
CA LYS A 49 2.88 6.00 -14.19
C LYS A 49 3.15 6.40 -12.73
N ILE A 50 2.15 6.24 -11.85
CA ILE A 50 2.26 6.54 -10.41
C ILE A 50 3.35 5.67 -9.78
N LEU A 51 3.30 4.34 -9.95
CA LEU A 51 4.27 3.44 -9.36
C LEU A 51 5.71 3.66 -9.88
N LYS A 52 5.89 3.96 -11.16
CA LYS A 52 7.20 4.35 -11.71
C LYS A 52 7.74 5.61 -11.05
N LYS A 53 6.88 6.63 -10.87
CA LYS A 53 7.28 7.86 -10.20
C LYS A 53 7.57 7.63 -8.72
N THR A 54 6.80 6.75 -8.06
CA THR A 54 7.05 6.31 -6.68
C THR A 54 8.43 5.69 -6.54
N ALA A 55 8.78 4.70 -7.37
CA ALA A 55 10.11 4.06 -7.35
C ALA A 55 11.24 5.07 -7.61
N GLN A 56 11.03 6.01 -8.54
CA GLN A 56 11.98 7.09 -8.80
C GLN A 56 12.23 7.97 -7.55
N ILE A 57 11.16 8.46 -6.92
CA ILE A 57 11.26 9.31 -5.71
C ILE A 57 11.91 8.54 -4.57
N MET A 58 11.56 7.26 -4.37
CA MET A 58 12.20 6.41 -3.38
C MET A 58 13.69 6.25 -3.63
N THR A 59 14.11 6.09 -4.90
CA THR A 59 15.52 6.00 -5.27
C THR A 59 16.27 7.32 -4.97
N GLU A 60 15.68 8.45 -5.33
CA GLU A 60 16.24 9.78 -5.06
C GLU A 60 16.39 10.04 -3.54
N ARG A 61 15.50 9.45 -2.72
CA ARG A 61 15.45 9.60 -1.25
C ARG A 61 15.96 8.38 -0.48
N ALA A 62 16.64 7.43 -1.16
CA ALA A 62 17.00 6.15 -0.54
C ALA A 62 17.83 6.32 0.74
N ALA A 63 18.78 7.27 0.76
CA ALA A 63 19.58 7.54 1.96
C ALA A 63 18.74 8.07 3.13
N SER A 64 17.84 9.02 2.90
CA SER A 64 16.97 9.58 3.94
C SER A 64 15.96 8.56 4.47
N LEU A 65 15.41 7.71 3.59
CA LEU A 65 14.53 6.60 4.00
C LEU A 65 15.27 5.58 4.86
N ALA A 66 16.51 5.24 4.52
CA ALA A 66 17.31 4.32 5.32
C ALA A 66 17.64 4.90 6.71
N HIS A 67 17.95 6.19 6.80
CA HIS A 67 18.13 6.85 8.10
C HIS A 67 16.84 6.86 8.91
N LEU A 68 15.69 7.16 8.30
CA LEU A 68 14.41 7.13 8.99
C LEU A 68 14.10 5.76 9.59
N ILE A 69 14.31 4.68 8.82
CA ILE A 69 14.14 3.29 9.29
C ILE A 69 15.08 2.99 10.47
N ALA A 70 16.35 3.42 10.37
CA ALA A 70 17.32 3.20 11.43
C ALA A 70 16.96 3.98 12.70
N ASP A 71 16.49 5.22 12.54
CA ASP A 71 16.14 6.10 13.66
C ASP A 71 14.90 5.63 14.42
N GLU A 72 13.82 5.25 13.69
CA GLU A 72 12.59 4.82 14.37
C GLU A 72 12.62 3.36 14.85
N GLY A 73 13.30 2.45 14.12
CA GLY A 73 13.32 1.02 14.41
C GLY A 73 14.58 0.52 15.13
N GLY A 74 15.61 1.37 15.33
CA GLY A 74 16.88 0.95 15.90
C GLY A 74 17.66 -0.06 15.04
N LYS A 75 17.30 -0.19 13.78
CA LYS A 75 17.93 -1.12 12.84
C LYS A 75 19.31 -0.59 12.42
N PRO A 76 20.35 -1.47 12.28
CA PRO A 76 21.61 -1.07 11.68
C PRO A 76 21.41 -0.40 10.31
N LEU A 77 22.09 0.72 10.08
CA LEU A 77 21.92 1.50 8.85
C LEU A 77 22.23 0.69 7.58
N ILE A 78 23.15 -0.27 7.66
CA ILE A 78 23.45 -1.17 6.55
C ILE A 78 22.23 -2.02 6.17
N ASP A 79 21.51 -2.55 7.16
CA ASP A 79 20.31 -3.36 6.96
C ASP A 79 19.11 -2.50 6.50
N ALA A 80 19.02 -1.27 7.01
CA ALA A 80 18.03 -0.30 6.56
C ALA A 80 18.22 0.07 5.08
N ARG A 81 19.45 0.22 4.59
CA ARG A 81 19.75 0.43 3.17
C ARG A 81 19.32 -0.76 2.30
N VAL A 82 19.57 -1.99 2.78
CA VAL A 82 19.10 -3.21 2.07
C VAL A 82 17.56 -3.24 2.04
N GLU A 83 16.91 -2.87 3.13
CA GLU A 83 15.45 -2.79 3.17
C GLU A 83 14.89 -1.81 2.15
N VAL A 84 15.45 -0.59 2.05
CA VAL A 84 15.02 0.42 1.08
C VAL A 84 15.20 -0.09 -0.36
N ALA A 85 16.34 -0.72 -0.68
CA ALA A 85 16.57 -1.29 -2.00
C ALA A 85 15.50 -2.33 -2.36
N ARG A 86 15.21 -3.25 -1.43
CA ARG A 86 14.15 -4.27 -1.60
C ARG A 86 12.75 -3.67 -1.74
N ALA A 87 12.47 -2.58 -1.03
CA ALA A 87 11.20 -1.87 -1.16
C ALA A 87 11.05 -1.24 -2.56
N ILE A 88 12.10 -0.62 -3.10
CA ILE A 88 12.10 -0.07 -4.45
C ILE A 88 11.88 -1.19 -5.48
N ASP A 89 12.64 -2.29 -5.37
CA ASP A 89 12.46 -3.47 -6.23
C ASP A 89 11.03 -4.01 -6.16
N GLY A 90 10.43 -4.02 -4.97
CA GLY A 90 9.04 -4.44 -4.74
C GLY A 90 8.04 -3.61 -5.52
N VAL A 91 8.19 -2.28 -5.56
CA VAL A 91 7.35 -1.39 -6.38
C VAL A 91 7.52 -1.70 -7.87
N GLU A 92 8.77 -1.88 -8.34
CA GLU A 92 9.04 -2.21 -9.74
C GLU A 92 8.50 -3.58 -10.15
N LEU A 93 8.57 -4.58 -9.26
CA LEU A 93 8.00 -5.91 -9.49
C LEU A 93 6.47 -5.82 -9.65
N CYS A 94 5.78 -5.02 -8.84
CA CYS A 94 4.35 -4.82 -9.00
C CYS A 94 3.98 -4.28 -10.39
N ILE A 95 4.80 -3.41 -10.97
CA ILE A 95 4.59 -2.90 -12.34
C ILE A 95 4.77 -4.03 -13.37
N LYS A 96 5.80 -4.84 -13.22
CA LYS A 96 6.11 -5.95 -14.14
C LYS A 96 5.01 -7.01 -14.10
N GLU A 97 4.52 -7.35 -12.91
CA GLU A 97 3.46 -8.35 -12.70
C GLU A 97 2.11 -7.97 -13.29
N LEU A 98 1.84 -6.68 -13.55
CA LEU A 98 0.61 -6.28 -14.22
C LEU A 98 0.44 -6.90 -15.61
N SER A 99 1.54 -7.22 -16.30
CA SER A 99 1.50 -7.92 -17.59
C SER A 99 1.05 -9.39 -17.49
N HIS A 100 1.10 -9.97 -16.29
CA HIS A 100 0.69 -11.35 -16.02
C HIS A 100 -0.75 -11.48 -15.51
N LEU A 101 -1.43 -10.37 -15.26
CA LEU A 101 -2.83 -10.35 -14.80
C LEU A 101 -3.81 -10.57 -15.97
N SER A 102 -3.61 -11.64 -16.74
CA SER A 102 -4.49 -12.03 -17.83
C SER A 102 -5.67 -12.90 -17.34
N GLY A 103 -6.77 -12.88 -18.11
CA GLY A 103 -7.85 -13.83 -17.95
C GLY A 103 -7.55 -15.17 -18.62
N ARG A 104 -8.59 -16.01 -18.71
CA ARG A 104 -8.53 -17.31 -19.37
C ARG A 104 -9.66 -17.41 -20.38
N GLU A 105 -9.40 -18.05 -21.53
CA GLU A 105 -10.44 -18.59 -22.37
C GLU A 105 -11.09 -19.81 -21.70
N ILE A 106 -12.42 -19.89 -21.81
CA ILE A 106 -13.20 -21.03 -21.28
C ILE A 106 -13.73 -21.79 -22.47
N PRO A 107 -13.34 -23.10 -22.65
CA PRO A 107 -13.86 -23.92 -23.72
C PRO A 107 -15.38 -24.10 -23.62
N MET A 108 -16.12 -23.59 -24.60
CA MET A 108 -17.58 -23.63 -24.62
C MET A 108 -18.16 -24.77 -25.51
N GLY A 109 -17.34 -25.36 -26.37
CA GLY A 109 -17.77 -26.32 -27.38
C GLY A 109 -18.15 -27.75 -26.87
N LEU A 110 -18.16 -27.96 -25.55
CA LEU A 110 -18.45 -29.30 -24.95
C LEU A 110 -19.92 -29.67 -24.97
N THR A 111 -20.83 -28.76 -25.22
CA THR A 111 -22.27 -29.00 -25.31
C THR A 111 -22.88 -28.32 -26.52
N ALA A 112 -24.00 -28.81 -27.02
CA ALA A 112 -24.71 -28.20 -28.13
C ALA A 112 -25.14 -26.74 -27.79
N ALA A 113 -25.49 -26.46 -26.53
CA ALA A 113 -25.85 -25.13 -26.06
C ALA A 113 -24.67 -24.15 -26.01
N GLY A 114 -23.45 -24.67 -25.87
CA GLY A 114 -22.21 -23.91 -25.84
C GLY A 114 -21.55 -23.73 -27.22
N ALA A 115 -21.94 -24.51 -28.21
CA ALA A 115 -21.36 -24.47 -29.55
C ALA A 115 -21.47 -23.08 -30.17
N GLY A 116 -20.34 -22.57 -30.72
CA GLY A 116 -20.23 -21.24 -31.32
C GLY A 116 -20.21 -20.07 -30.33
N LYS A 117 -20.19 -20.33 -29.02
CA LYS A 117 -20.04 -19.29 -27.99
C LYS A 117 -18.56 -19.11 -27.62
N LEU A 118 -18.20 -17.87 -27.31
CA LEU A 118 -16.91 -17.51 -26.75
C LEU A 118 -17.10 -17.04 -25.30
N ALA A 119 -16.28 -17.59 -24.38
CA ALA A 119 -16.28 -17.17 -22.98
C ALA A 119 -14.83 -16.98 -22.49
N PHE A 120 -14.64 -15.97 -21.67
CA PHE A 120 -13.35 -15.67 -21.07
C PHE A 120 -13.55 -14.94 -19.73
N THR A 121 -12.52 -14.99 -18.90
CA THR A 121 -12.51 -14.29 -17.60
C THR A 121 -11.63 -13.04 -17.65
N PHE A 122 -11.90 -12.10 -16.78
CA PHE A 122 -11.05 -10.96 -16.50
C PHE A 122 -10.53 -11.01 -15.07
N ARG A 123 -9.46 -10.26 -14.82
CA ARG A 123 -9.01 -9.91 -13.47
C ARG A 123 -9.44 -8.50 -13.15
N GLU A 124 -10.12 -8.33 -12.03
CA GLU A 124 -10.59 -7.04 -11.52
C GLU A 124 -10.10 -6.82 -10.08
N PRO A 125 -10.06 -5.54 -9.61
CA PRO A 125 -9.80 -5.27 -8.20
C PRO A 125 -10.74 -6.06 -7.29
N ILE A 126 -10.23 -6.58 -6.17
CA ILE A 126 -11.05 -7.38 -5.24
C ILE A 126 -11.89 -6.52 -4.28
N GLY A 127 -11.60 -5.23 -4.18
CA GLY A 127 -12.24 -4.28 -3.25
C GLY A 127 -11.22 -3.49 -2.45
N PRO A 128 -11.67 -2.74 -1.45
CA PRO A 128 -10.79 -2.08 -0.50
C PRO A 128 -9.90 -3.07 0.23
N VAL A 129 -8.65 -2.68 0.47
CA VAL A 129 -7.66 -3.46 1.19
C VAL A 129 -7.34 -2.79 2.52
N VAL A 130 -7.36 -3.54 3.60
CA VAL A 130 -6.80 -3.12 4.88
C VAL A 130 -5.45 -3.79 5.04
N ALA A 131 -4.40 -2.97 5.14
CA ALA A 131 -3.03 -3.41 5.32
C ALA A 131 -2.59 -3.14 6.76
N VAL A 132 -2.23 -4.17 7.50
CA VAL A 132 -1.70 -4.05 8.86
C VAL A 132 -0.23 -4.42 8.83
N SER A 133 0.64 -3.46 9.15
CA SER A 133 2.08 -3.64 9.01
C SER A 133 2.77 -3.99 10.34
N ALA A 134 3.92 -4.66 10.22
CA ALA A 134 4.78 -4.98 11.34
C ALA A 134 5.97 -4.00 11.44
N PHE A 135 6.66 -3.97 12.59
CA PHE A 135 7.70 -3.00 12.91
C PHE A 135 9.09 -3.35 12.37
N ASN A 136 9.37 -4.64 12.12
CA ASN A 136 10.74 -5.11 11.84
C ASN A 136 11.29 -4.74 10.45
N HIS A 137 10.40 -4.49 9.50
CA HIS A 137 10.71 -3.95 8.16
C HIS A 137 9.68 -2.88 7.78
N PRO A 138 9.72 -1.71 8.45
CA PRO A 138 8.62 -0.75 8.45
C PRO A 138 8.30 -0.15 7.08
N LEU A 139 9.28 -0.05 6.20
CA LEU A 139 9.06 0.40 4.83
C LEU A 139 8.73 -0.77 3.89
N ASN A 140 9.54 -1.84 3.92
CA ASN A 140 9.41 -2.92 2.94
C ASN A 140 8.10 -3.71 3.08
N LEU A 141 7.63 -3.97 4.31
CA LEU A 141 6.37 -4.67 4.53
C LEU A 141 5.16 -3.83 4.11
N ILE A 142 5.22 -2.52 4.29
CA ILE A 142 4.18 -1.62 3.81
C ILE A 142 4.15 -1.60 2.28
N VAL A 143 5.32 -1.55 1.63
CA VAL A 143 5.41 -1.65 0.17
C VAL A 143 4.81 -2.96 -0.32
N HIS A 144 5.10 -4.10 0.33
CA HIS A 144 4.54 -5.41 -0.04
C HIS A 144 3.01 -5.50 0.07
N GLN A 145 2.39 -4.65 0.88
CA GLN A 145 0.94 -4.61 1.06
C GLN A 145 0.28 -3.54 0.18
N VAL A 146 0.85 -2.35 0.15
CA VAL A 146 0.25 -1.18 -0.52
C VAL A 146 0.55 -1.15 -2.02
N ALA A 147 1.78 -1.43 -2.44
CA ALA A 147 2.14 -1.36 -3.85
C ALA A 147 1.34 -2.34 -4.73
N PRO A 148 1.15 -3.63 -4.36
CA PRO A 148 0.30 -4.53 -5.14
C PRO A 148 -1.18 -4.13 -5.09
N ALA A 149 -1.69 -3.56 -3.98
CA ALA A 149 -3.05 -3.03 -3.91
C ALA A 149 -3.25 -1.89 -4.91
N VAL A 150 -2.34 -0.91 -4.93
CA VAL A 150 -2.36 0.19 -5.92
C VAL A 150 -2.19 -0.34 -7.34
N ALA A 151 -1.27 -1.28 -7.57
CA ALA A 151 -1.03 -1.88 -8.89
C ALA A 151 -2.30 -2.55 -9.44
N THR A 152 -3.03 -3.30 -8.61
CA THR A 152 -4.27 -3.99 -9.00
C THR A 152 -5.50 -3.09 -9.00
N GLY A 153 -5.40 -1.84 -8.54
CA GLY A 153 -6.50 -0.88 -8.54
C GLY A 153 -7.42 -1.00 -7.32
N CYS A 154 -6.90 -1.49 -6.20
CA CYS A 154 -7.62 -1.55 -4.93
C CYS A 154 -7.33 -0.31 -4.09
N PRO A 155 -8.34 0.42 -3.60
CA PRO A 155 -8.13 1.42 -2.56
C PRO A 155 -7.59 0.76 -1.28
N VAL A 156 -6.71 1.42 -0.55
CA VAL A 156 -6.04 0.81 0.60
C VAL A 156 -6.01 1.73 1.82
N LEU A 157 -6.34 1.16 2.98
CA LEU A 157 -6.06 1.76 4.29
C LEU A 157 -4.89 1.01 4.90
N VAL A 158 -3.84 1.72 5.31
CA VAL A 158 -2.66 1.09 5.90
C VAL A 158 -2.50 1.52 7.37
N LYS A 159 -2.55 0.54 8.28
CA LYS A 159 -2.25 0.72 9.69
C LYS A 159 -0.77 0.39 9.89
N PRO A 160 0.10 1.39 10.16
CA PRO A 160 1.50 1.14 10.49
C PRO A 160 1.64 0.47 11.87
N ALA A 161 2.79 -0.12 12.14
CA ALA A 161 3.15 -0.50 13.51
C ALA A 161 3.32 0.77 14.37
N ASP A 162 2.95 0.67 15.64
CA ASP A 162 2.99 1.81 16.56
C ASP A 162 4.42 2.28 16.85
N ASP A 163 5.37 1.35 16.84
CA ASP A 163 6.80 1.64 17.09
C ASP A 163 7.49 2.32 15.89
N THR A 164 7.00 2.11 14.67
CA THR A 164 7.67 2.55 13.43
C THR A 164 6.68 3.13 12.40
N PRO A 165 5.91 4.16 12.75
CA PRO A 165 4.89 4.70 11.85
C PRO A 165 5.43 5.68 10.81
N LEU A 166 6.61 6.28 11.04
CA LEU A 166 7.12 7.36 10.18
C LEU A 166 7.52 6.88 8.79
N SER A 167 8.03 5.65 8.65
CA SER A 167 8.30 5.04 7.34
C SER A 167 7.03 4.87 6.52
N CYS A 168 5.90 4.52 7.16
CA CYS A 168 4.60 4.45 6.52
C CYS A 168 4.16 5.82 6.00
N GLU A 169 4.21 6.83 6.87
CA GLU A 169 3.86 8.21 6.51
C GLU A 169 4.71 8.73 5.35
N ALA A 170 6.01 8.43 5.37
CA ALA A 170 6.92 8.80 4.30
C ALA A 170 6.54 8.13 2.96
N PHE A 171 6.23 6.84 2.98
CA PHE A 171 5.84 6.10 1.78
C PHE A 171 4.51 6.58 1.21
N VAL A 172 3.49 6.78 2.06
CA VAL A 172 2.18 7.29 1.62
C VAL A 172 2.31 8.70 1.02
N LYS A 173 3.13 9.57 1.61
CA LYS A 173 3.44 10.89 1.04
C LYS A 173 4.12 10.78 -0.32
N ILE A 174 5.04 9.84 -0.50
CA ILE A 174 5.69 9.59 -1.79
C ILE A 174 4.66 9.15 -2.85
N LEU A 175 3.69 8.32 -2.49
CA LEU A 175 2.60 7.94 -3.40
C LEU A 175 1.78 9.16 -3.84
N TYR A 176 1.46 10.07 -2.93
CA TYR A 176 0.74 11.31 -3.25
C TYR A 176 1.57 12.23 -4.16
N GLU A 177 2.84 12.42 -3.87
CA GLU A 177 3.78 13.17 -4.73
C GLU A 177 3.92 12.54 -6.12
N ALA A 178 3.81 11.22 -6.21
CA ALA A 178 3.80 10.49 -7.46
C ALA A 178 2.49 10.63 -8.25
N GLY A 179 1.45 11.19 -7.65
CA GLY A 179 0.16 11.48 -8.27
C GLY A 179 -0.97 10.52 -7.89
N LEU A 180 -0.79 9.66 -6.87
CA LEU A 180 -1.89 8.87 -6.34
C LEU A 180 -2.87 9.79 -5.61
N PRO A 181 -4.16 9.83 -5.96
CA PRO A 181 -5.15 10.60 -5.20
C PRO A 181 -5.23 10.10 -3.75
N GLU A 182 -5.32 11.01 -2.80
CA GLU A 182 -5.26 10.67 -1.37
C GLU A 182 -6.31 9.66 -0.92
N ASN A 183 -7.49 9.67 -1.54
CA ASN A 183 -8.57 8.74 -1.23
C ASN A 183 -8.32 7.30 -1.73
N TRP A 184 -7.25 7.06 -2.49
CA TRP A 184 -6.81 5.73 -2.92
C TRP A 184 -5.86 5.05 -1.94
N CYS A 185 -5.20 5.81 -1.04
CA CYS A 185 -4.35 5.27 0.00
C CYS A 185 -4.44 6.16 1.24
N ARG A 186 -4.78 5.61 2.39
CA ARG A 186 -4.84 6.34 3.67
C ARG A 186 -3.98 5.65 4.71
N SER A 187 -3.04 6.38 5.32
CA SER A 187 -2.40 5.95 6.55
C SER A 187 -3.35 6.17 7.72
N VAL A 188 -3.53 5.13 8.54
CA VAL A 188 -4.47 5.13 9.67
C VAL A 188 -3.79 4.63 10.96
N PRO A 189 -2.81 5.37 11.49
CA PRO A 189 -2.27 5.09 12.81
C PRO A 189 -3.43 5.16 13.83
N CYS A 190 -3.64 4.12 14.60
CA CYS A 190 -4.75 4.07 15.56
C CYS A 190 -4.37 3.21 16.77
N ASP A 191 -5.13 3.34 17.86
CA ASP A 191 -4.94 2.51 19.04
C ASP A 191 -5.33 1.05 18.81
N LEU A 192 -4.96 0.17 19.75
CA LEU A 192 -5.18 -1.27 19.63
C LEU A 192 -6.66 -1.62 19.48
N ALA A 193 -7.55 -0.99 20.24
CA ALA A 193 -9.00 -1.27 20.19
C ALA A 193 -9.58 -0.90 18.81
N THR A 194 -9.14 0.20 18.25
CA THR A 194 -9.52 0.64 16.88
C THR A 194 -8.91 -0.30 15.83
N ALA A 195 -7.67 -0.78 16.04
CA ALA A 195 -7.03 -1.72 15.14
C ALA A 195 -7.72 -3.11 15.14
N GLU A 196 -8.14 -3.61 16.28
CA GLU A 196 -8.94 -4.84 16.40
C GLU A 196 -10.26 -4.71 15.64
N LYS A 197 -10.94 -3.59 15.81
CA LYS A 197 -12.18 -3.31 15.08
C LYS A 197 -11.96 -3.23 13.57
N LEU A 198 -10.87 -2.63 13.11
CA LEU A 198 -10.51 -2.56 11.70
C LEU A 198 -10.33 -3.93 11.01
N VAL A 199 -9.99 -4.96 11.80
CA VAL A 199 -9.77 -6.34 11.30
C VAL A 199 -11.04 -7.19 11.43
N THR A 200 -11.97 -6.86 12.31
CA THR A 200 -13.16 -7.69 12.62
C THR A 200 -14.47 -7.17 12.06
N ASP A 201 -14.55 -5.92 11.65
CA ASP A 201 -15.73 -5.25 11.09
C ASP A 201 -15.72 -5.29 9.56
#